data_af39b8f49a879e941fde963d539f0dce
#
_entry.id   af39b8f49a879e941fde963d539f0dce
#
_cell.length_a   1.000
_cell.length_b   1.000
_cell.length_c   1.000
_cell.angle_alpha   90.00
_cell.angle_beta   90.00
_cell.angle_gamma   90.00
#
_symmetry.space_group_name_H-M   'P 1'
#
loop_
_entity.id
_entity.type
_entity.pdbx_description
1 polymer ?
#
loop_
_entity_poly.entity_id
_entity_poly.type
_entity_poly.pdbx_seq_one_letter_code
_entity_poly.pdbx_strand_id
1 'polypeptide(L)'
;MKYITLDGWQTIKDDICLKSAKKQGMGKIEEYQNLELQTAISHCSKLRIAVDIGAHVGITSYRLSQSFEHVHAFEINLNIFPCLQYNLNMKESFNVTTHPVGIGDIEKNVDIKTTNKSFGTHINPDKKEGKFKIKPLDSFELSNVDFIKIDAEGYEPLVAKGAIKTIERCKPIILYERKDHPERYGYKQDSIRDILMPLGYRMIRKLGKGEKNAVLGYRPGISPDV
;
A
#
# COMPACT_ATOMS: atom_id res chain seq x y z
N MET A 1 -13.08 -21.35 -4.57
CA MET A 1 -12.99 -20.50 -3.38
C MET A 1 -14.39 -19.97 -3.10
N LYS A 2 -14.83 -19.83 -1.85
CA LYS A 2 -16.13 -19.23 -1.51
C LYS A 2 -15.94 -17.77 -1.12
N TYR A 3 -16.83 -16.90 -1.61
CA TYR A 3 -16.82 -15.46 -1.30
C TYR A 3 -17.98 -15.11 -0.38
N ILE A 4 -17.84 -14.01 0.33
CA ILE A 4 -18.90 -13.35 1.13
C ILE A 4 -18.95 -11.88 0.79
N THR A 5 -20.13 -11.27 0.94
CA THR A 5 -20.32 -9.84 0.72
C THR A 5 -20.83 -9.18 2.01
N LEU A 6 -20.28 -8.01 2.34
CA LEU A 6 -20.72 -7.16 3.46
C LEU A 6 -20.80 -5.71 2.95
N ASP A 7 -21.97 -5.08 3.06
CA ASP A 7 -22.22 -3.71 2.63
C ASP A 7 -21.75 -3.41 1.18
N GLY A 8 -21.96 -4.36 0.28
CA GLY A 8 -21.56 -4.24 -1.12
C GLY A 8 -20.08 -4.50 -1.41
N TRP A 9 -19.27 -4.87 -0.39
CA TRP A 9 -17.88 -5.27 -0.54
C TRP A 9 -17.74 -6.79 -0.47
N GLN A 10 -16.93 -7.37 -1.36
CA GLN A 10 -16.66 -8.81 -1.41
C GLN A 10 -15.29 -9.13 -0.81
N THR A 11 -15.22 -10.26 -0.09
CA THR A 11 -13.98 -10.91 0.33
C THR A 11 -14.12 -12.41 0.30
N ILE A 12 -13.05 -13.16 0.59
CA ILE A 12 -13.12 -14.63 0.71
C ILE A 12 -13.86 -15.02 1.99
N LYS A 13 -14.54 -16.17 1.96
CA LYS A 13 -15.24 -16.72 3.12
C LYS A 13 -14.25 -16.88 4.29
N ASP A 14 -14.74 -16.65 5.50
CA ASP A 14 -14.00 -16.73 6.78
C ASP A 14 -12.95 -15.62 7.00
N ASP A 15 -12.82 -14.69 6.05
CA ASP A 15 -12.04 -13.48 6.23
C ASP A 15 -12.81 -12.43 7.04
N ILE A 16 -12.11 -11.80 7.98
CA ILE A 16 -12.69 -10.78 8.86
C ILE A 16 -12.34 -9.36 8.45
N CYS A 17 -11.63 -9.17 7.32
CA CYS A 17 -11.13 -7.86 6.89
C CYS A 17 -12.24 -6.81 6.77
N LEU A 18 -13.37 -7.13 6.13
CA LEU A 18 -14.49 -6.21 5.97
C LEU A 18 -15.16 -5.86 7.29
N LYS A 19 -15.30 -6.83 8.21
CA LYS A 19 -15.83 -6.58 9.56
C LYS A 19 -14.89 -5.67 10.36
N SER A 20 -13.58 -5.89 10.24
CA SER A 20 -12.56 -5.07 10.86
C SER A 20 -12.56 -3.65 10.28
N ALA A 21 -12.61 -3.51 8.96
CA ALA A 21 -12.69 -2.23 8.27
C ALA A 21 -13.95 -1.46 8.68
N LYS A 22 -15.12 -2.10 8.69
CA LYS A 22 -16.38 -1.51 9.15
C LYS A 22 -16.29 -0.99 10.58
N LYS A 23 -15.71 -1.79 11.50
CA LYS A 23 -15.52 -1.38 12.90
C LYS A 23 -14.60 -0.16 13.01
N GLN A 24 -13.50 -0.12 12.30
CA GLN A 24 -12.55 0.99 12.29
C GLN A 24 -13.09 2.23 11.59
N GLY A 25 -13.91 2.06 10.56
CA GLY A 25 -14.60 3.11 9.82
C GLY A 25 -15.92 3.55 10.44
N MET A 26 -16.10 3.36 11.75
CA MET A 26 -17.29 3.80 12.51
C MET A 26 -18.62 3.33 11.86
N GLY A 27 -18.66 2.10 11.37
CA GLY A 27 -19.84 1.50 10.76
C GLY A 27 -19.85 1.51 9.23
N LYS A 28 -18.91 2.21 8.58
CA LYS A 28 -18.77 2.26 7.12
C LYS A 28 -17.44 1.69 6.69
N ILE A 29 -17.44 0.73 5.77
CA ILE A 29 -16.21 0.08 5.28
C ILE A 29 -15.32 1.11 4.57
N GLU A 30 -15.91 1.99 3.80
CA GLU A 30 -15.22 3.04 3.02
C GLU A 30 -14.48 4.05 3.90
N GLU A 31 -14.86 4.21 5.17
CA GLU A 31 -14.20 5.12 6.11
C GLU A 31 -12.99 4.49 6.83
N TYR A 32 -12.62 3.26 6.48
CA TYR A 32 -11.41 2.62 6.98
C TYR A 32 -10.17 3.45 6.64
N GLN A 33 -9.39 3.82 7.66
CA GLN A 33 -8.18 4.66 7.54
C GLN A 33 -8.41 6.00 6.78
N ASN A 34 -9.64 6.51 6.76
CA ASN A 34 -9.96 7.70 5.96
C ASN A 34 -9.19 8.94 6.44
N LEU A 35 -9.07 9.14 7.75
CA LEU A 35 -8.35 10.30 8.30
C LEU A 35 -6.87 10.29 7.89
N GLU A 36 -6.22 9.14 7.97
CA GLU A 36 -4.83 8.96 7.59
C GLU A 36 -4.63 9.25 6.10
N LEU A 37 -5.52 8.70 5.28
CA LEU A 37 -5.47 8.85 3.83
C LEU A 37 -5.71 10.32 3.42
N GLN A 38 -6.77 10.96 3.94
CA GLN A 38 -7.09 12.36 3.63
C GLN A 38 -5.98 13.31 4.10
N THR A 39 -5.42 13.06 5.30
CA THR A 39 -4.30 13.84 5.80
C THR A 39 -3.09 13.73 4.86
N ALA A 40 -2.76 12.53 4.40
CA ALA A 40 -1.64 12.35 3.48
C ALA A 40 -1.91 13.00 2.11
N ILE A 41 -3.11 12.84 1.54
CA ILE A 41 -3.52 13.44 0.26
C ILE A 41 -3.46 14.97 0.32
N SER A 42 -3.80 15.59 1.46
CA SER A 42 -3.76 17.06 1.60
C SER A 42 -2.37 17.67 1.43
N HIS A 43 -1.31 16.87 1.46
CA HIS A 43 0.06 17.30 1.16
C HIS A 43 0.44 17.17 -0.33
N CYS A 44 -0.41 16.57 -1.16
CA CYS A 44 -0.18 16.48 -2.59
C CYS A 44 -0.48 17.83 -3.26
N SER A 45 0.44 18.30 -4.11
CA SER A 45 0.23 19.51 -4.91
C SER A 45 -0.58 19.25 -6.18
N LYS A 46 -0.65 17.99 -6.62
CA LYS A 46 -1.40 17.50 -7.78
C LYS A 46 -1.99 16.15 -7.44
N LEU A 47 -3.04 15.74 -8.16
CA LEU A 47 -3.80 14.51 -7.92
C LEU A 47 -3.92 13.68 -9.22
N ARG A 48 -2.80 13.50 -9.92
CA ARG A 48 -2.76 12.81 -11.22
C ARG A 48 -2.75 11.29 -11.03
N ILE A 49 -1.64 10.74 -10.53
CA ILE A 49 -1.49 9.29 -10.36
C ILE A 49 -1.22 8.96 -8.91
N ALA A 50 -2.03 8.03 -8.36
CA ALA A 50 -1.77 7.36 -7.09
C ALA A 50 -1.35 5.90 -7.32
N VAL A 51 -0.51 5.41 -6.43
CA VAL A 51 -0.10 4.00 -6.37
C VAL A 51 -0.50 3.43 -5.01
N ASP A 52 -1.25 2.32 -5.01
CA ASP A 52 -1.68 1.58 -3.81
C ASP A 52 -0.99 0.22 -3.79
N ILE A 53 0.02 0.05 -2.93
CA ILE A 53 0.80 -1.17 -2.79
C ILE A 53 0.30 -1.95 -1.57
N GLY A 54 -0.20 -3.16 -1.80
CA GLY A 54 -0.96 -3.94 -0.84
C GLY A 54 -2.44 -3.56 -0.86
N ALA A 55 -3.04 -3.52 -2.05
CA ALA A 55 -4.40 -3.03 -2.26
C ALA A 55 -5.49 -3.92 -1.65
N HIS A 56 -5.18 -5.19 -1.35
CA HIS A 56 -6.08 -6.14 -0.71
C HIS A 56 -7.44 -6.23 -1.43
N VAL A 57 -8.57 -5.99 -0.76
CA VAL A 57 -9.91 -5.98 -1.37
C VAL A 57 -10.29 -4.64 -2.03
N GLY A 58 -9.40 -3.64 -2.04
CA GLY A 58 -9.55 -2.40 -2.80
C GLY A 58 -10.18 -1.22 -2.08
N ILE A 59 -10.35 -1.26 -0.74
CA ILE A 59 -10.97 -0.14 -0.01
C ILE A 59 -10.16 1.15 -0.20
N THR A 60 -8.84 1.10 -0.03
CA THR A 60 -7.96 2.25 -0.25
C THR A 60 -7.92 2.67 -1.72
N SER A 61 -7.79 1.71 -2.63
CA SER A 61 -7.80 1.98 -4.08
C SER A 61 -9.08 2.69 -4.52
N TYR A 62 -10.26 2.28 -4.01
CA TYR A 62 -11.53 2.96 -4.21
C TYR A 62 -11.49 4.40 -3.70
N ARG A 63 -10.98 4.64 -2.49
CA ARG A 63 -10.87 5.99 -1.93
C ARG A 63 -9.94 6.88 -2.75
N LEU A 64 -8.81 6.35 -3.19
CA LEU A 64 -7.88 7.05 -4.07
C LEU A 64 -8.51 7.38 -5.42
N SER A 65 -9.32 6.49 -5.99
CA SER A 65 -9.99 6.72 -7.28
C SER A 65 -10.99 7.89 -7.26
N GLN A 66 -11.49 8.26 -6.08
CA GLN A 66 -12.36 9.42 -5.91
C GLN A 66 -11.60 10.76 -5.91
N SER A 67 -10.28 10.73 -5.76
CA SER A 67 -9.44 11.94 -5.65
C SER A 67 -8.45 12.08 -6.80
N PHE A 68 -7.91 10.98 -7.31
CA PHE A 68 -6.86 10.99 -8.34
C PHE A 68 -7.43 10.71 -9.73
N GLU A 69 -6.77 11.28 -10.75
CA GLU A 69 -7.11 11.02 -12.17
C GLU A 69 -6.98 9.53 -12.51
N HIS A 70 -5.94 8.87 -11.97
CA HIS A 70 -5.71 7.44 -12.16
C HIS A 70 -5.05 6.79 -10.94
N VAL A 71 -5.34 5.50 -10.71
CA VAL A 71 -4.77 4.71 -9.62
C VAL A 71 -4.18 3.40 -10.16
N HIS A 72 -2.96 3.06 -9.73
CA HIS A 72 -2.38 1.73 -9.91
C HIS A 72 -2.44 0.97 -8.60
N ALA A 73 -3.20 -0.13 -8.56
CA ALA A 73 -3.41 -0.97 -7.39
C ALA A 73 -2.67 -2.30 -7.53
N PHE A 74 -1.76 -2.60 -6.60
CA PHE A 74 -0.91 -3.79 -6.60
C PHE A 74 -1.31 -4.74 -5.47
N GLU A 75 -1.63 -6.00 -5.79
CA GLU A 75 -1.96 -7.02 -4.82
C GLU A 75 -1.29 -8.35 -5.21
N ILE A 76 -0.47 -8.88 -4.29
CA ILE A 76 0.29 -10.11 -4.51
C ILE A 76 -0.55 -11.37 -4.28
N ASN A 77 -1.55 -11.32 -3.40
CA ASN A 77 -2.36 -12.47 -3.03
C ASN A 77 -3.42 -12.76 -4.11
N LEU A 78 -3.11 -13.70 -5.01
CA LEU A 78 -3.99 -14.08 -6.10
C LEU A 78 -5.34 -14.66 -5.65
N ASN A 79 -5.50 -15.01 -4.37
CA ASN A 79 -6.80 -15.46 -3.82
C ASN A 79 -7.71 -14.26 -3.49
N ILE A 80 -7.12 -13.11 -3.15
CA ILE A 80 -7.83 -11.84 -2.84
C ILE A 80 -8.01 -10.98 -4.09
N PHE A 81 -7.11 -11.09 -5.05
CA PHE A 81 -7.11 -10.27 -6.26
C PHE A 81 -8.44 -10.24 -7.02
N PRO A 82 -9.19 -11.37 -7.16
CA PRO A 82 -10.54 -11.32 -7.75
C PRO A 82 -11.54 -10.47 -6.96
N CYS A 83 -11.40 -10.40 -5.62
CA CYS A 83 -12.23 -9.53 -4.79
C CYS A 83 -11.91 -8.05 -5.04
N LEU A 84 -10.62 -7.71 -5.17
CA LEU A 84 -10.19 -6.36 -5.55
C LEU A 84 -10.85 -5.92 -6.85
N GLN A 85 -10.75 -6.71 -7.90
CA GLN A 85 -11.35 -6.41 -9.21
C GLN A 85 -12.88 -6.29 -9.14
N TYR A 86 -13.53 -7.24 -8.47
CA TYR A 86 -14.98 -7.23 -8.28
C TYR A 86 -15.45 -5.97 -7.56
N ASN A 87 -14.81 -5.62 -6.45
CA ASN A 87 -15.18 -4.47 -5.63
C ASN A 87 -15.02 -3.16 -6.40
N LEU A 88 -13.89 -2.96 -7.08
CA LEU A 88 -13.66 -1.75 -7.88
C LEU A 88 -14.66 -1.62 -9.03
N ASN A 89 -15.01 -2.71 -9.70
CA ASN A 89 -16.04 -2.71 -10.73
C ASN A 89 -17.42 -2.35 -10.16
N MET A 90 -17.82 -2.97 -9.05
CA MET A 90 -19.10 -2.71 -8.39
C MET A 90 -19.22 -1.27 -7.83
N LYS A 91 -18.08 -0.64 -7.53
CA LYS A 91 -17.98 0.76 -7.07
C LYS A 91 -17.71 1.73 -8.22
N GLU A 92 -17.78 1.29 -9.47
CA GLU A 92 -17.58 2.10 -10.68
C GLU A 92 -16.24 2.87 -10.70
N SER A 93 -15.19 2.28 -10.10
CA SER A 93 -13.83 2.84 -10.04
C SER A 93 -13.05 2.50 -11.31
N PHE A 94 -13.51 2.96 -12.46
CA PHE A 94 -12.97 2.61 -13.79
C PHE A 94 -11.61 3.27 -14.09
N ASN A 95 -11.19 4.23 -13.26
CA ASN A 95 -9.86 4.85 -13.31
C ASN A 95 -8.82 4.11 -12.46
N VAL A 96 -9.06 2.84 -12.11
CA VAL A 96 -8.10 2.01 -11.37
C VAL A 96 -7.59 0.87 -12.26
N THR A 97 -6.28 0.80 -12.45
CA THR A 97 -5.60 -0.37 -13.06
C THR A 97 -5.10 -1.29 -11.96
N THR A 98 -5.54 -2.55 -11.98
CA THR A 98 -5.14 -3.56 -10.99
C THR A 98 -4.02 -4.44 -11.52
N HIS A 99 -3.05 -4.77 -10.66
CA HIS A 99 -1.87 -5.56 -10.98
C HIS A 99 -1.75 -6.77 -10.04
N PRO A 100 -1.81 -8.03 -10.55
CA PRO A 100 -1.69 -9.26 -9.75
C PRO A 100 -0.22 -9.58 -9.43
N VAL A 101 0.48 -8.64 -8.81
CA VAL A 101 1.91 -8.71 -8.52
C VAL A 101 2.23 -7.91 -7.26
N GLY A 102 3.19 -8.37 -6.47
CA GLY A 102 3.74 -7.60 -5.36
C GLY A 102 4.85 -6.65 -5.82
N ILE A 103 5.13 -5.63 -5.01
CA ILE A 103 6.25 -4.72 -5.24
C ILE A 103 7.39 -5.06 -4.26
N GLY A 104 8.62 -5.05 -4.77
CA GLY A 104 9.84 -5.31 -4.00
C GLY A 104 11.07 -4.70 -4.67
N ASP A 105 12.25 -5.03 -4.16
CA ASP A 105 13.52 -4.47 -4.63
C ASP A 105 14.03 -5.06 -5.95
N ILE A 106 13.70 -6.33 -6.22
CA ILE A 106 14.12 -7.07 -7.41
C ILE A 106 12.96 -7.90 -7.97
N GLU A 107 13.03 -8.24 -9.25
CA GLU A 107 12.09 -9.18 -9.85
C GLU A 107 12.45 -10.61 -9.45
N LYS A 108 11.52 -11.30 -8.77
CA LYS A 108 11.64 -12.72 -8.37
C LYS A 108 10.28 -13.32 -8.06
N ASN A 109 10.26 -14.65 -7.97
CA ASN A 109 9.13 -15.38 -7.43
C ASN A 109 9.31 -15.62 -5.93
N VAL A 110 8.24 -15.44 -5.15
CA VAL A 110 8.21 -15.58 -3.70
C VAL A 110 7.05 -16.46 -3.26
N ASP A 111 7.14 -17.01 -2.07
CA ASP A 111 6.00 -17.60 -1.39
C ASP A 111 5.37 -16.57 -0.43
N ILE A 112 4.09 -16.74 -0.09
CA ILE A 112 3.41 -15.89 0.89
C ILE A 112 2.88 -16.74 2.04
N LYS A 113 2.98 -16.22 3.25
CA LYS A 113 2.27 -16.73 4.42
C LYS A 113 0.95 -15.97 4.56
N THR A 114 -0.15 -16.70 4.45
CA THR A 114 -1.49 -16.19 4.76
C THR A 114 -1.82 -16.56 6.20
N THR A 115 -2.23 -15.61 7.00
CA THR A 115 -2.86 -15.89 8.30
C THR A 115 -4.32 -16.31 8.05
N ASN A 116 -5.03 -16.80 9.08
CA ASN A 116 -6.49 -17.04 9.02
C ASN A 116 -7.31 -15.74 8.74
N LYS A 117 -6.61 -14.63 8.57
CA LYS A 117 -7.14 -13.32 8.22
C LYS A 117 -6.35 -12.89 6.99
N SER A 118 -7.00 -12.55 5.88
CA SER A 118 -6.29 -12.20 4.64
C SER A 118 -5.43 -10.93 4.80
N PHE A 119 -5.82 -10.01 5.68
CA PHE A 119 -4.94 -8.94 6.12
C PHE A 119 -3.87 -9.53 7.06
N GLY A 120 -2.62 -9.21 6.81
CA GLY A 120 -1.45 -9.87 7.43
C GLY A 120 -0.84 -10.96 6.54
N THR A 121 -1.32 -11.09 5.30
CA THR A 121 -0.59 -11.83 4.26
C THR A 121 0.73 -11.15 3.99
N HIS A 122 1.83 -11.87 4.15
CA HIS A 122 3.17 -11.31 3.96
C HIS A 122 4.05 -12.28 3.17
N ILE A 123 5.11 -11.79 2.57
CA ILE A 123 6.11 -12.62 1.89
C ILE A 123 6.77 -13.53 2.93
N ASN A 124 6.88 -14.82 2.60
CA ASN A 124 7.47 -15.81 3.50
C ASN A 124 9.01 -15.69 3.49
N PRO A 125 9.65 -15.21 4.58
CA PRO A 125 11.11 -15.05 4.60
C PRO A 125 11.85 -16.40 4.64
N ASP A 126 11.17 -17.47 5.05
CA ASP A 126 11.77 -18.80 5.22
C ASP A 126 11.87 -19.59 3.90
N LYS A 127 11.23 -19.09 2.84
CA LYS A 127 11.23 -19.73 1.51
C LYS A 127 11.88 -18.84 0.48
N LYS A 128 12.87 -19.38 -0.22
CA LYS A 128 13.61 -18.66 -1.27
C LYS A 128 12.83 -18.51 -2.58
N GLU A 129 11.92 -19.44 -2.86
CA GLU A 129 11.14 -19.48 -4.10
C GLU A 129 9.66 -19.75 -3.80
N GLY A 130 8.79 -19.31 -4.70
CA GLY A 130 7.34 -19.50 -4.60
C GLY A 130 6.64 -19.22 -5.93
N LYS A 131 5.31 -19.19 -5.90
CA LYS A 131 4.47 -18.99 -7.09
C LYS A 131 4.00 -17.55 -7.31
N PHE A 132 4.25 -16.67 -6.37
CA PHE A 132 3.82 -15.29 -6.44
C PHE A 132 4.95 -14.40 -6.94
N LYS A 133 4.65 -13.53 -7.88
CA LYS A 133 5.65 -12.66 -8.49
C LYS A 133 5.76 -11.34 -7.74
N ILE A 134 6.99 -10.86 -7.56
CA ILE A 134 7.26 -9.48 -7.18
C ILE A 134 8.13 -8.80 -8.24
N LYS A 135 7.98 -7.48 -8.37
CA LYS A 135 8.76 -6.64 -9.28
C LYS A 135 9.10 -5.30 -8.61
N PRO A 136 10.19 -4.62 -9.02
CA PRO A 136 10.38 -3.22 -8.68
C PRO A 136 9.26 -2.35 -9.25
N LEU A 137 8.79 -1.34 -8.48
CA LEU A 137 7.86 -0.34 -9.01
C LEU A 137 8.47 0.40 -10.20
N ASP A 138 9.79 0.58 -10.19
CA ASP A 138 10.53 1.24 -11.24
C ASP A 138 10.41 0.53 -12.61
N SER A 139 10.13 -0.78 -12.63
CA SER A 139 9.92 -1.54 -13.87
C SER A 139 8.60 -1.23 -14.58
N PHE A 140 7.69 -0.51 -13.95
CA PHE A 140 6.43 -0.05 -14.54
C PHE A 140 6.56 1.33 -15.20
N GLU A 141 7.70 2.00 -15.07
CA GLU A 141 8.03 3.29 -15.69
C GLU A 141 6.97 4.39 -15.48
N LEU A 142 6.23 4.33 -14.36
CA LEU A 142 5.16 5.26 -14.06
C LEU A 142 5.69 6.69 -13.96
N SER A 143 5.06 7.60 -14.67
CA SER A 143 5.32 9.05 -14.62
C SER A 143 4.16 9.76 -13.89
N ASN A 144 4.40 11.00 -13.44
CA ASN A 144 3.37 11.82 -12.80
C ASN A 144 2.75 11.20 -11.52
N VAL A 145 3.49 10.36 -10.80
CA VAL A 145 3.05 9.78 -9.54
C VAL A 145 3.11 10.87 -8.47
N ASP A 146 1.96 11.24 -7.92
CA ASP A 146 1.84 12.27 -6.90
C ASP A 146 1.66 11.68 -5.48
N PHE A 147 1.25 10.39 -5.42
CA PHE A 147 0.99 9.70 -4.16
C PHE A 147 1.35 8.21 -4.23
N ILE A 148 1.96 7.69 -3.16
CA ILE A 148 2.19 6.25 -2.99
C ILE A 148 1.72 5.83 -1.59
N LYS A 149 0.79 4.87 -1.49
CA LYS A 149 0.53 4.14 -0.25
C LYS A 149 1.30 2.83 -0.25
N ILE A 150 1.93 2.51 0.88
CA ILE A 150 2.66 1.25 1.07
C ILE A 150 2.14 0.57 2.34
N ASP A 151 1.52 -0.59 2.16
CA ASP A 151 1.01 -1.45 3.22
C ASP A 151 1.33 -2.90 2.82
N ALA A 152 2.59 -3.28 3.02
CA ALA A 152 3.16 -4.54 2.52
C ALA A 152 3.54 -5.51 3.65
N GLU A 153 2.93 -5.31 4.84
CA GLU A 153 3.07 -6.18 6.01
C GLU A 153 4.52 -6.51 6.39
N GLY A 154 5.37 -5.47 6.34
CA GLY A 154 6.79 -5.50 6.71
C GLY A 154 7.75 -5.42 5.53
N TYR A 155 7.26 -5.50 4.29
CA TYR A 155 8.11 -5.43 3.09
C TYR A 155 8.37 -3.98 2.62
N GLU A 156 7.87 -2.97 3.37
CA GLU A 156 7.94 -1.55 3.03
C GLU A 156 9.35 -1.05 2.69
N PRO A 157 10.44 -1.46 3.40
CA PRO A 157 11.80 -1.03 3.04
C PRO A 157 12.25 -1.56 1.68
N LEU A 158 11.85 -2.79 1.34
CA LEU A 158 12.18 -3.41 0.05
C LEU A 158 11.33 -2.82 -1.09
N VAL A 159 10.07 -2.47 -0.81
CA VAL A 159 9.21 -1.70 -1.72
C VAL A 159 9.87 -0.35 -2.04
N ALA A 160 10.32 0.39 -1.03
CA ALA A 160 10.99 1.68 -1.23
C ALA A 160 12.24 1.55 -2.10
N LYS A 161 13.07 0.52 -1.88
CA LYS A 161 14.26 0.24 -2.71
C LYS A 161 13.91 -0.02 -4.17
N GLY A 162 12.81 -0.72 -4.44
CA GLY A 162 12.34 -0.99 -5.81
C GLY A 162 11.61 0.18 -6.46
N ALA A 163 11.43 1.30 -5.75
CA ALA A 163 10.72 2.48 -6.21
C ALA A 163 11.62 3.73 -6.31
N ILE A 164 12.93 3.61 -6.08
CA ILE A 164 13.87 4.74 -5.97
C ILE A 164 13.79 5.68 -7.17
N LYS A 165 13.87 5.16 -8.40
CA LYS A 165 13.84 5.98 -9.62
C LYS A 165 12.51 6.71 -9.80
N THR A 166 11.40 6.03 -9.49
CA THR A 166 10.06 6.63 -9.54
C THR A 166 9.92 7.73 -8.49
N ILE A 167 10.40 7.48 -7.26
CA ILE A 167 10.36 8.44 -6.15
C ILE A 167 11.24 9.66 -6.44
N GLU A 168 12.46 9.47 -6.94
CA GLU A 168 13.35 10.58 -7.32
C GLU A 168 12.78 11.44 -8.44
N ARG A 169 12.20 10.81 -9.46
CA ARG A 169 11.62 11.50 -10.63
C ARG A 169 10.34 12.25 -10.28
N CYS A 170 9.41 11.61 -9.56
CA CYS A 170 8.06 12.12 -9.36
C CYS A 170 7.89 12.88 -8.05
N LYS A 171 8.71 12.61 -7.03
CA LYS A 171 8.66 13.21 -5.68
C LYS A 171 7.27 13.11 -5.02
N PRO A 172 6.64 11.92 -5.03
CA PRO A 172 5.30 11.73 -4.48
C PRO A 172 5.26 11.96 -2.96
N ILE A 173 4.07 12.22 -2.43
CA ILE A 173 3.79 12.01 -1.01
C ILE A 173 3.68 10.51 -0.77
N ILE A 174 4.28 10.02 0.32
CA ILE A 174 4.32 8.60 0.66
C ILE A 174 3.63 8.38 2.00
N LEU A 175 2.55 7.60 2.00
CA LEU A 175 1.89 7.08 3.21
C LEU A 175 2.29 5.62 3.38
N TYR A 176 2.89 5.25 4.52
CA TYR A 176 3.28 3.87 4.78
C TYR A 176 2.84 3.38 6.16
N GLU A 177 2.66 2.06 6.27
CA GLU A 177 2.36 1.43 7.54
C GLU A 177 3.63 1.27 8.39
N ARG A 178 3.55 1.71 9.67
CA ARG A 178 4.61 1.64 10.68
C ARG A 178 4.31 0.57 11.71
N LYS A 179 4.65 -0.66 11.43
CA LYS A 179 4.61 -1.78 12.39
C LYS A 179 6.01 -2.38 12.57
N ASP A 180 6.20 -3.25 13.56
CA ASP A 180 7.48 -3.96 13.78
C ASP A 180 7.69 -5.11 12.79
N HIS A 181 6.85 -5.23 11.77
CA HIS A 181 6.89 -6.28 10.77
C HIS A 181 8.15 -6.31 9.88
N PRO A 182 8.84 -5.18 9.58
CA PRO A 182 10.08 -5.17 8.81
C PRO A 182 11.22 -5.99 9.44
N GLU A 183 11.18 -6.25 10.75
CA GLU A 183 12.16 -7.10 11.45
C GLU A 183 12.23 -8.52 10.85
N ARG A 184 11.14 -9.03 10.26
CA ARG A 184 11.09 -10.31 9.53
C ARG A 184 12.10 -10.37 8.38
N TYR A 185 12.48 -9.22 7.84
CA TYR A 185 13.36 -9.07 6.69
C TYR A 185 14.67 -8.37 7.03
N GLY A 186 14.99 -8.26 8.34
CA GLY A 186 16.24 -7.64 8.82
C GLY A 186 16.23 -6.11 8.84
N TYR A 187 15.06 -5.48 8.79
CA TYR A 187 14.91 -4.04 8.85
C TYR A 187 14.25 -3.59 10.15
N LYS A 188 14.51 -2.34 10.56
CA LYS A 188 13.82 -1.67 11.67
C LYS A 188 12.51 -1.03 11.18
N GLN A 189 11.62 -0.70 12.11
CA GLN A 189 10.31 -0.10 11.85
C GLN A 189 10.36 1.12 10.90
N ASP A 190 11.33 2.01 11.07
CA ASP A 190 11.44 3.25 10.29
C ASP A 190 12.51 3.17 9.17
N SER A 191 12.97 1.97 8.79
CA SER A 191 13.99 1.80 7.74
C SER A 191 13.59 2.39 6.39
N ILE A 192 12.28 2.44 6.07
CA ILE A 192 11.81 3.14 4.85
C ILE A 192 12.17 4.62 4.88
N ARG A 193 12.02 5.30 6.03
CA ARG A 193 12.44 6.69 6.20
C ARG A 193 13.95 6.84 5.95
N ASP A 194 14.73 5.96 6.54
CA ASP A 194 16.20 6.02 6.45
C ASP A 194 16.69 5.79 5.02
N ILE A 195 15.99 4.93 4.24
CA ILE A 195 16.25 4.71 2.81
C ILE A 195 15.94 5.96 1.98
N LEU A 196 14.86 6.68 2.29
CA LEU A 196 14.39 7.82 1.49
C LEU A 196 14.96 9.16 1.94
N MET A 197 15.53 9.23 3.14
CA MET A 197 16.13 10.47 3.67
C MET A 197 17.26 11.04 2.78
N PRO A 198 18.18 10.23 2.22
CA PRO A 198 19.20 10.72 1.28
C PRO A 198 18.63 11.35 0.00
N LEU A 199 17.40 10.95 -0.39
CA LEU A 199 16.68 11.51 -1.53
C LEU A 199 15.95 12.82 -1.20
N GLY A 200 16.14 13.38 -0.02
CA GLY A 200 15.49 14.62 0.42
C GLY A 200 14.12 14.44 1.06
N TYR A 201 13.72 13.20 1.39
CA TYR A 201 12.46 12.95 2.09
C TYR A 201 12.58 13.17 3.59
N ARG A 202 11.52 13.71 4.18
CA ARG A 202 11.41 13.92 5.64
C ARG A 202 10.04 13.46 6.13
N MET A 203 10.00 13.08 7.40
CA MET A 203 8.75 12.77 8.09
C MET A 203 7.90 14.04 8.18
N ILE A 204 6.70 14.00 7.64
CA ILE A 204 5.72 15.08 7.77
C ILE A 204 4.89 14.86 9.04
N ARG A 205 4.35 13.64 9.18
CA ARG A 205 3.44 13.31 10.27
C ARG A 205 3.36 11.81 10.52
N LYS A 206 3.13 11.44 11.77
CA LYS A 206 2.71 10.10 12.17
C LYS A 206 1.21 10.13 12.47
N LEU A 207 0.50 9.07 12.12
CA LEU A 207 -0.97 9.01 12.11
C LEU A 207 -1.48 7.68 12.66
N GLY A 208 -2.78 7.67 13.01
CA GLY A 208 -3.48 6.49 13.48
C GLY A 208 -3.19 6.15 14.93
N LYS A 209 -3.98 5.22 15.46
CA LYS A 209 -3.84 4.75 16.85
C LYS A 209 -2.46 4.08 17.04
N GLY A 210 -1.65 4.61 17.96
CA GLY A 210 -0.29 4.13 18.21
C GLY A 210 0.69 4.47 17.08
N GLU A 211 0.42 5.54 16.33
CA GLU A 211 1.30 6.04 15.25
C GLU A 211 1.67 4.97 14.21
N LYS A 212 0.71 4.11 13.87
CA LYS A 212 0.92 2.97 12.96
C LYS A 212 1.01 3.35 11.49
N ASN A 213 0.79 4.60 11.15
CA ASN A 213 0.97 5.13 9.81
C ASN A 213 1.87 6.36 9.85
N ALA A 214 2.62 6.60 8.78
CA ALA A 214 3.42 7.80 8.65
C ALA A 214 3.42 8.35 7.24
N VAL A 215 3.54 9.67 7.15
CA VAL A 215 3.59 10.43 5.90
C VAL A 215 5.01 10.98 5.72
N LEU A 216 5.61 10.68 4.58
CA LEU A 216 6.87 11.27 4.12
C LEU A 216 6.61 12.21 2.94
N GLY A 217 7.35 13.31 2.87
CA GLY A 217 7.34 14.22 1.73
C GLY A 217 8.72 14.71 1.37
N TYR A 218 8.89 15.10 0.11
CA TYR A 218 10.11 15.68 -0.38
C TYR A 218 10.29 17.09 0.18
N ARG A 219 11.34 17.30 0.97
CA ARG A 219 11.70 18.57 1.64
C ARG A 219 13.22 18.75 1.60
N PRO A 220 13.78 19.16 0.45
CA PRO A 220 15.21 19.39 0.32
C PRO A 220 15.68 20.54 1.20
N GLY A 221 16.88 20.42 1.76
CA GLY A 221 17.50 21.47 2.57
C GLY A 221 17.09 21.53 4.04
N ILE A 222 16.17 20.66 4.50
CA ILE A 222 15.84 20.53 5.93
C ILE A 222 16.80 19.55 6.57
N SER A 223 17.40 19.92 7.71
CA SER A 223 18.23 19.01 8.51
C SER A 223 17.46 17.76 8.91
N PRO A 224 18.11 16.57 9.00
CA PRO A 224 17.48 15.34 9.47
C PRO A 224 16.89 15.40 10.88
N ASP A 225 17.38 16.33 11.71
CA ASP A 225 17.15 16.39 13.15
C ASP A 225 16.06 17.43 13.57
N VAL A 226 15.23 17.89 12.62
CA VAL A 226 14.12 18.81 12.91
C VAL A 226 12.76 18.14 12.74
#